data_48ae4483a0ab443efd4f14079b71be98
#
_entry.id   48ae4483a0ab443efd4f14079b71be98
#
_cell.length_a   1.000
_cell.length_b   1.000
_cell.length_c   1.000
_cell.angle_alpha   90.00
_cell.angle_beta   90.00
_cell.angle_gamma   90.00
#
_symmetry.space_group_name_H-M   'P 1'
#
loop_
_entity.id
_entity.type
_entity.pdbx_description
1 polymer ?
#
loop_
_entity_poly.entity_id
_entity_poly.type
_entity_poly.pdbx_seq_one_letter_code
_entity_poly.pdbx_strand_id
1 'polypeptide(L)'
;MATLKHINSKNADYGAAEQYLLFEHDEFTMKPVLDETGRLIPREDYRLSTLNCDGEDFAVACMRANLRYQKNQRREDVKSHHYIISFDPRDGPDNGLTVDRAQALGEQFCKEHFPGHQALVCTHPDGHNHSGNIHVHIVINSLRIEEVPFLPYMDRPADTKAGCKHRCTDAALRYFKSEVMEMCHREGLYQIEIGRASCRERVCQYV
;
A
#
# COMPACT_ATOMS: atom_id res chain seq x y z
N MET A 1 9.96 1.28 -14.53
CA MET A 1 10.10 0.13 -13.63
C MET A 1 9.24 0.36 -12.40
N ALA A 2 8.41 -0.62 -12.04
CA ALA A 2 7.59 -0.52 -10.83
C ALA A 2 8.44 -0.50 -9.55
N THR A 3 7.97 0.19 -8.53
CA THR A 3 8.64 0.29 -7.22
C THR A 3 7.64 0.10 -6.10
N LEU A 4 8.09 -0.39 -4.94
CA LEU A 4 7.28 -0.47 -3.73
C LEU A 4 7.94 0.33 -2.60
N LYS A 5 7.19 1.27 -2.02
CA LYS A 5 7.55 2.03 -0.81
C LYS A 5 6.66 1.60 0.35
N HIS A 6 7.19 1.59 1.57
CA HIS A 6 6.45 1.30 2.79
C HIS A 6 6.63 2.39 3.83
N ILE A 7 5.56 2.76 4.50
CA ILE A 7 5.51 3.79 5.55
C ILE A 7 4.69 3.25 6.74
N ASN A 8 5.22 3.39 7.95
CA ASN A 8 4.48 3.11 9.17
C ASN A 8 3.79 4.39 9.66
N SER A 9 2.54 4.30 10.05
CA SER A 9 1.81 5.40 10.67
C SER A 9 1.46 5.09 12.13
N LYS A 10 1.73 6.04 13.01
CA LYS A 10 1.29 6.06 14.41
C LYS A 10 0.10 6.98 14.63
N ASN A 11 -0.41 7.60 13.56
CA ASN A 11 -1.56 8.48 13.64
C ASN A 11 -2.79 7.71 14.10
N ALA A 12 -3.45 8.19 15.13
CA ALA A 12 -4.66 7.61 15.66
C ALA A 12 -5.91 7.93 14.79
N ASP A 13 -5.81 8.98 13.99
CA ASP A 13 -6.82 9.37 13.02
C ASP A 13 -6.61 8.59 11.71
N TYR A 14 -7.41 7.54 11.53
CA TYR A 14 -7.40 6.76 10.29
C TYR A 14 -8.02 7.52 9.12
N GLY A 15 -8.90 8.48 9.39
CA GLY A 15 -9.48 9.37 8.38
C GLY A 15 -8.44 10.30 7.74
N ALA A 16 -7.34 10.59 8.44
CA ALA A 16 -6.24 11.36 7.86
C ALA A 16 -5.59 10.68 6.65
N ALA A 17 -5.58 9.33 6.62
CA ALA A 17 -5.08 8.59 5.46
C ALA A 17 -6.01 8.76 4.26
N GLU A 18 -7.31 8.67 4.46
CA GLU A 18 -8.31 8.89 3.42
C GLU A 18 -8.28 10.34 2.93
N GLN A 19 -8.23 11.31 3.85
CA GLN A 19 -8.10 12.72 3.49
C GLN A 19 -6.86 12.97 2.61
N TYR A 20 -5.72 12.38 2.95
CA TYR A 20 -4.50 12.48 2.15
C TYR A 20 -4.68 11.92 0.73
N LEU A 21 -5.47 10.86 0.58
CA LEU A 21 -5.68 10.20 -0.71
C LEU A 21 -6.73 10.92 -1.57
N LEU A 22 -7.72 11.57 -0.97
CA LEU A 22 -8.84 12.18 -1.70
C LEU A 22 -8.66 13.66 -2.03
N PHE A 23 -7.78 14.36 -1.32
CA PHE A 23 -7.60 15.79 -1.47
C PHE A 23 -6.18 16.14 -1.95
N GLU A 24 -6.06 17.29 -2.59
CA GLU A 24 -4.78 17.82 -3.04
C GLU A 24 -3.86 18.15 -1.86
N HIS A 25 -2.59 17.81 -2.00
CA HIS A 25 -1.54 18.11 -1.03
C HIS A 25 -0.35 18.73 -1.74
N ASP A 26 0.22 19.76 -1.10
CA ASP A 26 1.48 20.35 -1.55
C ASP A 26 2.60 19.30 -1.43
N GLU A 27 3.33 19.09 -2.52
CA GLU A 27 4.33 18.02 -2.63
C GLU A 27 5.54 18.20 -1.71
N PHE A 28 5.87 19.42 -1.34
CA PHE A 28 7.04 19.73 -0.51
C PHE A 28 6.70 19.76 0.98
N THR A 29 5.56 20.35 1.33
CA THR A 29 5.16 20.52 2.72
C THR A 29 4.27 19.40 3.22
N MET A 30 3.71 18.58 2.33
CA MET A 30 2.73 17.54 2.60
C MET A 30 1.46 18.06 3.30
N LYS A 31 1.21 19.36 3.19
CA LYS A 31 0.01 19.99 3.74
C LYS A 31 -1.12 19.99 2.71
N PRO A 32 -2.39 19.90 3.17
CA PRO A 32 -3.53 20.01 2.28
C PRO A 32 -3.52 21.37 1.56
N VAL A 33 -3.87 21.36 0.27
CA VAL A 33 -4.12 22.57 -0.50
C VAL A 33 -5.55 23.04 -0.24
N LEU A 34 -5.71 24.34 0.00
CA LEU A 34 -7.00 24.95 0.25
C LEU A 34 -7.36 25.90 -0.88
N ASP A 35 -8.65 25.96 -1.21
CA ASP A 35 -9.20 26.95 -2.11
C ASP A 35 -9.23 28.37 -1.48
N GLU A 36 -9.69 29.36 -2.23
CA GLU A 36 -9.81 30.75 -1.78
C GLU A 36 -10.78 30.91 -0.58
N THR A 37 -11.65 29.92 -0.33
CA THR A 37 -12.60 29.90 0.80
C THR A 37 -12.08 29.15 2.02
N GLY A 38 -10.89 28.56 1.93
CA GLY A 38 -10.27 27.75 2.99
C GLY A 38 -10.75 26.31 3.05
N ARG A 39 -11.38 25.79 1.98
CA ARG A 39 -11.82 24.40 1.88
C ARG A 39 -10.76 23.55 1.19
N LEU A 40 -10.74 22.27 1.54
CA LEU A 40 -9.89 21.27 0.88
C LEU A 40 -10.27 21.13 -0.60
N ILE A 41 -9.28 21.08 -1.47
CA ILE A 41 -9.46 20.86 -2.91
C ILE A 41 -9.47 19.34 -3.15
N PRO A 42 -10.58 18.75 -3.63
CA PRO A 42 -10.61 17.32 -3.97
C PRO A 42 -9.76 17.06 -5.21
N ARG A 43 -9.14 15.86 -5.27
CA ARG A 43 -8.44 15.40 -6.47
C ARG A 43 -9.43 15.18 -7.60
N GLU A 44 -9.04 15.52 -8.82
CA GLU A 44 -9.91 15.42 -10.00
C GLU A 44 -10.12 13.96 -10.45
N ASP A 45 -9.07 13.13 -10.36
CA ASP A 45 -9.14 11.72 -10.79
C ASP A 45 -8.45 10.80 -9.80
N TYR A 46 -9.19 9.78 -9.35
CA TYR A 46 -8.69 8.70 -8.51
C TYR A 46 -9.66 7.52 -8.56
N ARG A 47 -9.18 6.35 -8.09
CA ARG A 47 -10.05 5.20 -7.77
C ARG A 47 -9.87 4.84 -6.33
N LEU A 48 -10.95 4.53 -5.64
CA LEU A 48 -10.95 4.20 -4.21
C LEU A 48 -11.81 2.98 -3.95
N SER A 49 -11.30 2.06 -3.14
CA SER A 49 -12.05 0.93 -2.62
C SER A 49 -11.62 0.60 -1.19
N THR A 50 -12.52 -0.01 -0.44
CA THR A 50 -12.25 -0.56 0.90
C THR A 50 -12.38 -2.08 0.86
N LEU A 51 -11.51 -2.77 1.60
CA LEU A 51 -11.52 -4.22 1.74
C LEU A 51 -11.66 -4.60 3.22
N ASN A 52 -12.47 -5.63 3.50
CA ASN A 52 -12.71 -6.17 4.85
C ASN A 52 -13.24 -5.12 5.85
N CYS A 53 -14.01 -4.14 5.36
CA CYS A 53 -14.63 -3.10 6.19
C CYS A 53 -16.13 -3.31 6.43
N ASP A 54 -16.72 -4.41 5.92
CA ASP A 54 -18.14 -4.78 6.09
C ASP A 54 -19.13 -3.68 5.66
N GLY A 55 -18.76 -2.88 4.65
CA GLY A 55 -19.55 -1.75 4.17
C GLY A 55 -19.46 -0.49 5.03
N GLU A 56 -18.60 -0.48 6.04
CA GLU A 56 -18.33 0.69 6.84
C GLU A 56 -17.19 1.53 6.25
N ASP A 57 -17.11 2.76 6.69
CA ASP A 57 -15.95 3.62 6.52
C ASP A 57 -14.68 2.97 7.09
N PHE A 58 -13.55 3.10 6.38
CA PHE A 58 -12.28 2.48 6.78
C PHE A 58 -11.85 2.89 8.19
N ALA A 59 -11.97 4.17 8.54
CA ALA A 59 -11.55 4.66 9.84
C ALA A 59 -12.44 4.08 10.95
N VAL A 60 -13.75 4.02 10.73
CA VAL A 60 -14.72 3.43 11.67
C VAL A 60 -14.43 1.95 11.88
N ALA A 61 -14.25 1.21 10.80
CA ALA A 61 -13.94 -0.22 10.84
C ALA A 61 -12.63 -0.50 11.61
N CYS A 62 -11.57 0.29 11.36
CA CYS A 62 -10.29 0.19 12.08
C CYS A 62 -10.43 0.49 13.57
N MET A 63 -11.13 1.55 13.92
CA MET A 63 -11.36 1.91 15.33
C MET A 63 -12.14 0.83 16.08
N ARG A 64 -13.18 0.27 15.45
CA ARG A 64 -13.97 -0.84 16.02
C ARG A 64 -13.09 -2.07 16.27
N ALA A 65 -12.24 -2.47 15.30
CA ALA A 65 -11.33 -3.58 15.45
C ALA A 65 -10.34 -3.35 16.59
N ASN A 66 -9.77 -2.14 16.70
CA ASN A 66 -8.83 -1.80 17.76
C ASN A 66 -9.48 -1.88 19.15
N LEU A 67 -10.72 -1.41 19.29
CA LEU A 67 -11.49 -1.53 20.54
C LEU A 67 -11.80 -2.99 20.87
N ARG A 68 -12.25 -3.78 19.90
CA ARG A 68 -12.56 -5.21 20.07
C ARG A 68 -11.37 -6.00 20.60
N TYR A 69 -10.18 -5.75 20.06
CA TYR A 69 -8.96 -6.48 20.43
C TYR A 69 -8.12 -5.76 21.49
N GLN A 70 -8.54 -4.59 21.95
CA GLN A 70 -7.82 -3.74 22.92
C GLN A 70 -6.36 -3.46 22.48
N LYS A 71 -6.19 -3.17 21.20
CA LYS A 71 -4.89 -2.88 20.56
C LYS A 71 -4.85 -1.44 20.04
N ASN A 72 -3.65 -0.98 19.70
CA ASN A 72 -3.41 0.35 19.11
C ASN A 72 -3.86 1.52 20.02
N GLN A 73 -3.91 1.31 21.34
CA GLN A 73 -4.36 2.29 22.32
C GLN A 73 -3.26 3.31 22.67
N ARG A 74 -1.99 2.94 22.55
CA ARG A 74 -0.87 3.79 22.94
C ARG A 74 -0.44 4.69 21.78
N ARG A 75 0.09 5.89 22.10
CA ARG A 75 0.55 6.86 21.10
C ARG A 75 1.66 6.29 20.21
N GLU A 76 2.55 5.49 20.78
CA GLU A 76 3.71 4.88 20.09
C GLU A 76 3.35 3.67 19.22
N ASP A 77 2.14 3.13 19.35
CA ASP A 77 1.71 2.00 18.54
C ASP A 77 1.66 2.35 17.05
N VAL A 78 2.23 1.50 16.20
CA VAL A 78 1.95 1.54 14.76
C VAL A 78 0.50 1.14 14.54
N LYS A 79 -0.29 2.01 13.95
CA LYS A 79 -1.73 1.87 13.75
C LYS A 79 -2.08 1.41 12.35
N SER A 80 -1.33 1.88 11.37
CA SER A 80 -1.51 1.48 9.98
C SER A 80 -0.17 1.33 9.27
N HIS A 81 -0.18 0.56 8.19
CA HIS A 81 0.93 0.45 7.24
C HIS A 81 0.44 0.95 5.89
N HIS A 82 1.22 1.79 5.27
CA HIS A 82 0.94 2.36 3.96
C HIS A 82 1.97 1.86 2.96
N TYR A 83 1.52 1.11 1.98
CA TYR A 83 2.30 0.62 0.85
C TYR A 83 1.95 1.43 -0.39
N ILE A 84 2.95 1.80 -1.18
CA ILE A 84 2.75 2.55 -2.41
C ILE A 84 3.45 1.78 -3.52
N ILE A 85 2.66 1.30 -4.49
CA ILE A 85 3.15 0.67 -5.71
C ILE A 85 3.12 1.74 -6.81
N SER A 86 4.28 2.14 -7.31
CA SER A 86 4.38 3.10 -8.41
C SER A 86 4.82 2.36 -9.66
N PHE A 87 4.04 2.46 -10.75
CA PHE A 87 4.34 1.82 -12.02
C PHE A 87 5.28 2.69 -12.88
N ASP A 88 5.88 2.10 -13.89
CA ASP A 88 6.68 2.85 -14.87
C ASP A 88 5.76 3.77 -15.67
N PRO A 89 6.12 5.05 -15.89
CA PRO A 89 5.28 5.96 -16.70
C PRO A 89 5.03 5.45 -18.12
N ARG A 90 5.93 4.62 -18.65
CA ARG A 90 5.77 4.01 -19.98
C ARG A 90 4.72 2.90 -20.01
N ASP A 91 4.31 2.34 -18.86
CA ASP A 91 3.30 1.28 -18.82
C ASP A 91 1.94 1.74 -19.35
N GLY A 92 1.62 3.02 -19.22
CA GLY A 92 0.40 3.59 -19.83
C GLY A 92 0.43 3.48 -21.35
N PRO A 93 1.32 4.19 -22.05
CA PRO A 93 1.35 4.19 -23.50
C PRO A 93 1.79 2.86 -24.13
N ASP A 94 2.73 2.15 -23.52
CA ASP A 94 3.34 0.96 -24.13
C ASP A 94 2.57 -0.33 -23.82
N ASN A 95 2.05 -0.46 -22.61
CA ASN A 95 1.47 -1.69 -22.07
C ASN A 95 -0.03 -1.57 -21.72
N GLY A 96 -0.65 -0.43 -22.01
CA GLY A 96 -2.09 -0.19 -21.79
C GLY A 96 -2.48 -0.21 -20.31
N LEU A 97 -1.61 0.23 -19.41
CA LEU A 97 -1.95 0.39 -18.01
C LEU A 97 -2.85 1.61 -17.83
N THR A 98 -4.06 1.38 -17.37
CA THR A 98 -5.03 2.41 -17.01
C THR A 98 -5.15 2.53 -15.49
N VAL A 99 -5.75 3.61 -14.99
CA VAL A 99 -6.04 3.80 -13.57
C VAL A 99 -6.90 2.67 -13.02
N ASP A 100 -7.92 2.25 -13.81
CA ASP A 100 -8.80 1.14 -13.42
C ASP A 100 -8.07 -0.20 -13.34
N ARG A 101 -7.18 -0.47 -14.30
CA ARG A 101 -6.35 -1.69 -14.29
C ARG A 101 -5.39 -1.68 -13.11
N ALA A 102 -4.75 -0.54 -12.83
CA ALA A 102 -3.85 -0.39 -11.68
C ALA A 102 -4.60 -0.56 -10.36
N GLN A 103 -5.83 -0.03 -10.24
CA GLN A 103 -6.69 -0.24 -9.07
C GLN A 103 -6.98 -1.72 -8.86
N ALA A 104 -7.37 -2.44 -9.91
CA ALA A 104 -7.64 -3.88 -9.83
C ALA A 104 -6.39 -4.68 -9.40
N LEU A 105 -5.21 -4.33 -9.92
CA LEU A 105 -3.94 -4.94 -9.52
C LEU A 105 -3.59 -4.64 -8.05
N GLY A 106 -3.83 -3.42 -7.59
CA GLY A 106 -3.63 -3.04 -6.19
C GLY A 106 -4.57 -3.78 -5.23
N GLU A 107 -5.84 -3.91 -5.60
CA GLU A 107 -6.80 -4.70 -4.81
C GLU A 107 -6.44 -6.18 -4.76
N GLN A 108 -6.01 -6.76 -5.89
CA GLN A 108 -5.57 -8.14 -5.94
C GLN A 108 -4.32 -8.33 -5.07
N PHE A 109 -3.32 -7.47 -5.20
CA PHE A 109 -2.11 -7.48 -4.36
C PHE A 109 -2.46 -7.40 -2.87
N CYS A 110 -3.40 -6.53 -2.51
CA CYS A 110 -3.86 -6.39 -1.14
C CYS A 110 -4.53 -7.67 -0.62
N LYS A 111 -5.40 -8.30 -1.40
CA LYS A 111 -6.07 -9.56 -1.06
C LYS A 111 -5.09 -10.73 -0.90
N GLU A 112 -4.08 -10.80 -1.75
CA GLU A 112 -3.07 -11.87 -1.74
C GLU A 112 -2.07 -11.74 -0.58
N HIS A 113 -1.62 -10.51 -0.29
CA HIS A 113 -0.52 -10.28 0.65
C HIS A 113 -0.93 -9.72 2.01
N PHE A 114 -2.11 -9.11 2.10
CA PHE A 114 -2.64 -8.58 3.37
C PHE A 114 -4.01 -9.13 3.73
N PRO A 115 -4.26 -10.46 3.55
CA PRO A 115 -5.55 -11.03 3.92
C PRO A 115 -5.84 -10.84 5.41
N GLY A 116 -7.11 -10.68 5.75
CA GLY A 116 -7.56 -10.49 7.12
C GLY A 116 -7.19 -9.11 7.72
N HIS A 117 -6.73 -8.16 6.93
CA HIS A 117 -6.61 -6.76 7.32
C HIS A 117 -7.72 -5.93 6.68
N GLN A 118 -8.24 -4.95 7.41
CA GLN A 118 -9.01 -3.88 6.83
C GLN A 118 -8.08 -3.01 5.99
N ALA A 119 -8.49 -2.66 4.79
CA ALA A 119 -7.66 -1.91 3.87
C ALA A 119 -8.43 -0.84 3.10
N LEU A 120 -7.70 0.21 2.76
CA LEU A 120 -8.08 1.27 1.83
C LEU A 120 -7.13 1.19 0.65
N VAL A 121 -7.65 1.02 -0.57
CA VAL A 121 -6.87 0.98 -1.80
C VAL A 121 -7.27 2.15 -2.67
N CYS A 122 -6.30 3.01 -3.01
CA CYS A 122 -6.54 4.20 -3.82
C CYS A 122 -5.49 4.32 -4.90
N THR A 123 -5.93 4.55 -6.13
CA THR A 123 -5.05 4.75 -7.29
C THR A 123 -5.14 6.17 -7.80
N HIS A 124 -3.98 6.79 -8.02
CA HIS A 124 -3.84 8.09 -8.65
C HIS A 124 -3.18 7.97 -10.02
N PRO A 125 -3.60 8.78 -11.01
CA PRO A 125 -3.01 8.80 -12.35
C PRO A 125 -1.69 9.54 -12.42
N ASP A 126 -1.44 10.47 -11.49
CA ASP A 126 -0.34 11.40 -11.45
C ASP A 126 0.68 10.99 -10.37
N GLY A 127 1.94 10.91 -10.74
CA GLY A 127 3.02 10.77 -9.76
C GLY A 127 3.45 12.12 -9.18
N HIS A 128 4.30 12.09 -8.16
CA HIS A 128 4.96 13.30 -7.66
C HIS A 128 5.59 14.09 -8.82
N ASN A 129 5.47 15.41 -8.79
CA ASN A 129 5.95 16.34 -9.82
C ASN A 129 5.33 16.10 -11.21
N HIS A 130 4.08 15.68 -11.28
CA HIS A 130 3.40 15.38 -12.54
C HIS A 130 4.20 14.41 -13.43
N SER A 131 4.91 13.47 -12.80
CA SER A 131 5.76 12.49 -13.49
C SER A 131 4.96 11.49 -14.37
N GLY A 132 3.63 11.52 -14.28
CA GLY A 132 2.74 10.70 -15.09
C GLY A 132 2.73 9.22 -14.76
N ASN A 133 3.34 8.82 -13.64
CA ASN A 133 3.28 7.42 -13.21
C ASN A 133 2.03 7.16 -12.38
N ILE A 134 1.23 6.23 -12.87
CA ILE A 134 0.12 5.67 -12.10
C ILE A 134 0.70 5.01 -10.84
N HIS A 135 0.11 5.30 -9.69
CA HIS A 135 0.53 4.69 -8.44
C HIS A 135 -0.67 4.30 -7.56
N VAL A 136 -0.51 3.18 -6.87
CA VAL A 136 -1.52 2.60 -6.00
C VAL A 136 -1.08 2.72 -4.56
N HIS A 137 -1.91 3.34 -3.75
CA HIS A 137 -1.79 3.39 -2.30
C HIS A 137 -2.60 2.26 -1.68
N ILE A 138 -1.98 1.47 -0.82
CA ILE A 138 -2.63 0.42 -0.03
C ILE A 138 -2.38 0.75 1.44
N VAL A 139 -3.40 1.21 2.14
CA VAL A 139 -3.34 1.50 3.57
C VAL A 139 -4.06 0.38 4.32
N ILE A 140 -3.35 -0.36 5.15
CA ILE A 140 -3.94 -1.43 5.96
C ILE A 140 -3.97 -1.06 7.44
N ASN A 141 -5.03 -1.45 8.16
CA ASN A 141 -4.98 -1.49 9.61
C ASN A 141 -3.84 -2.42 10.04
N SER A 142 -3.01 -1.99 10.98
CA SER A 142 -1.94 -2.85 11.49
C SER A 142 -2.46 -4.12 12.15
N LEU A 143 -3.72 -4.12 12.58
CA LEU A 143 -4.35 -5.22 13.27
C LEU A 143 -5.05 -6.17 12.27
N ARG A 144 -4.77 -7.47 12.39
CA ARG A 144 -5.48 -8.52 11.66
C ARG A 144 -6.82 -8.82 12.35
N ILE A 145 -7.90 -8.89 11.59
CA ILE A 145 -9.25 -9.14 12.11
C ILE A 145 -9.73 -10.57 11.90
N GLU A 146 -9.05 -11.36 11.05
CA GLU A 146 -9.36 -12.75 10.75
C GLU A 146 -8.13 -13.63 10.85
N GLU A 147 -8.30 -14.90 11.16
CA GLU A 147 -7.22 -15.87 11.06
C GLU A 147 -6.99 -16.25 9.58
N VAL A 148 -5.73 -16.31 9.18
CA VAL A 148 -5.33 -16.56 7.80
C VAL A 148 -4.26 -17.66 7.74
N PRO A 149 -4.03 -18.31 6.58
CA PRO A 149 -2.91 -19.22 6.39
C PRO A 149 -1.56 -18.52 6.67
N PHE A 150 -0.54 -19.32 7.00
CA PHE A 150 0.82 -18.82 7.15
C PHE A 150 1.36 -18.38 5.78
N LEU A 151 1.70 -17.10 5.66
CA LEU A 151 2.19 -16.49 4.42
C LEU A 151 3.72 -16.39 4.40
N PRO A 152 4.37 -16.37 3.22
CA PRO A 152 5.83 -16.43 3.09
C PRO A 152 6.60 -15.31 3.80
N TYR A 153 5.98 -14.16 4.02
CA TYR A 153 6.61 -13.04 4.72
C TYR A 153 6.47 -13.08 6.25
N MET A 154 5.66 -14.00 6.76
CA MET A 154 5.43 -14.13 8.21
C MET A 154 6.61 -14.83 8.88
N ASP A 155 7.04 -14.30 10.03
CA ASP A 155 8.17 -14.87 10.78
C ASP A 155 7.71 -15.86 11.86
N ARG A 156 6.46 -15.74 12.33
CA ARG A 156 5.94 -16.49 13.49
C ARG A 156 4.56 -17.06 13.22
N PRO A 157 4.26 -18.26 13.73
CA PRO A 157 2.91 -18.85 13.63
C PRO A 157 1.81 -17.93 14.20
N ALA A 158 2.12 -17.12 15.22
CA ALA A 158 1.17 -16.19 15.81
C ALA A 158 0.74 -15.06 14.84
N ASP A 159 1.54 -14.76 13.81
CA ASP A 159 1.26 -13.69 12.85
C ASP A 159 0.03 -14.02 11.97
N THR A 160 -0.45 -15.28 11.96
CA THR A 160 -1.67 -15.70 11.26
C THR A 160 -2.97 -15.34 11.99
N LYS A 161 -2.89 -15.08 13.30
CA LYS A 161 -4.09 -15.03 14.15
C LYS A 161 -4.77 -13.66 14.13
N ALA A 162 -6.09 -13.66 14.25
CA ALA A 162 -6.86 -12.46 14.54
C ALA A 162 -6.37 -11.79 15.84
N GLY A 163 -6.35 -10.46 15.88
CA GLY A 163 -5.79 -9.67 16.99
C GLY A 163 -4.28 -9.52 16.97
N CYS A 164 -3.55 -10.15 16.03
CA CYS A 164 -2.13 -9.94 15.84
C CYS A 164 -1.84 -8.75 14.92
N LYS A 165 -0.76 -8.04 15.21
CA LYS A 165 -0.32 -6.90 14.41
C LYS A 165 0.51 -7.36 13.21
N HIS A 166 0.29 -6.72 12.08
CA HIS A 166 1.15 -6.83 10.90
C HIS A 166 2.58 -6.40 11.24
N ARG A 167 3.55 -7.13 10.71
CA ARG A 167 4.97 -6.86 10.85
C ARG A 167 5.60 -6.74 9.47
N CYS A 168 6.18 -5.59 9.20
CA CYS A 168 6.96 -5.37 8.00
C CYS A 168 8.45 -5.35 8.36
N THR A 169 9.07 -6.51 8.40
CA THR A 169 10.52 -6.67 8.55
C THR A 169 11.22 -6.39 7.22
N ASP A 170 12.55 -6.24 7.23
CA ASP A 170 13.32 -6.10 5.99
C ASP A 170 13.14 -7.30 5.05
N ALA A 171 12.98 -8.50 5.62
CA ALA A 171 12.69 -9.70 4.84
C ALA A 171 11.30 -9.63 4.20
N ALA A 172 10.29 -9.23 4.96
CA ALA A 172 8.93 -9.03 4.45
C ALA A 172 8.90 -7.95 3.36
N LEU A 173 9.61 -6.84 3.55
CA LEU A 173 9.67 -5.77 2.55
C LEU A 173 10.35 -6.24 1.25
N ARG A 174 11.42 -7.03 1.34
CA ARG A 174 12.05 -7.65 0.17
C ARG A 174 11.10 -8.61 -0.56
N TYR A 175 10.36 -9.41 0.20
CA TYR A 175 9.33 -10.29 -0.35
C TYR A 175 8.28 -9.49 -1.12
N PHE A 176 7.67 -8.46 -0.52
CA PHE A 176 6.65 -7.65 -1.20
C PHE A 176 7.19 -6.95 -2.45
N LYS A 177 8.45 -6.49 -2.44
CA LYS A 177 9.09 -5.93 -3.64
C LYS A 177 9.24 -6.98 -4.76
N SER A 178 9.57 -8.21 -4.40
CA SER A 178 9.65 -9.34 -5.34
C SER A 178 8.28 -9.65 -5.94
N GLU A 179 7.23 -9.66 -5.10
CA GLU A 179 5.85 -9.92 -5.55
C GLU A 179 5.32 -8.83 -6.49
N VAL A 180 5.68 -7.55 -6.27
CA VAL A 180 5.37 -6.48 -7.23
C VAL A 180 6.06 -6.72 -8.57
N MET A 181 7.32 -7.18 -8.59
CA MET A 181 8.01 -7.51 -9.84
C MET A 181 7.36 -8.69 -10.55
N GLU A 182 6.98 -9.72 -9.80
CA GLU A 182 6.29 -10.90 -10.34
C GLU A 182 4.90 -10.54 -10.90
N MET A 183 4.16 -9.67 -10.19
CA MET A 183 2.90 -9.12 -10.69
C MET A 183 3.11 -8.38 -12.01
N CYS A 184 4.10 -7.48 -12.09
CA CYS A 184 4.41 -6.75 -13.32
C CYS A 184 4.80 -7.69 -14.45
N HIS A 185 5.60 -8.74 -14.18
CA HIS A 185 5.94 -9.75 -15.17
C HIS A 185 4.72 -10.46 -15.73
N ARG A 186 3.85 -10.95 -14.85
CA ARG A 186 2.61 -11.66 -15.21
C ARG A 186 1.67 -10.78 -16.06
N GLU A 187 1.64 -9.50 -15.75
CA GLU A 187 0.79 -8.51 -16.42
C GLU A 187 1.41 -7.86 -17.67
N GLY A 188 2.64 -8.23 -18.03
CA GLY A 188 3.35 -7.65 -19.17
C GLY A 188 3.73 -6.17 -18.98
N LEU A 189 3.93 -5.74 -17.73
CA LEU A 189 4.34 -4.39 -17.36
C LEU A 189 5.87 -4.31 -17.21
N TYR A 190 6.41 -3.09 -17.29
CA TYR A 190 7.85 -2.87 -17.12
C TYR A 190 8.33 -3.24 -15.73
N GLN A 191 9.29 -4.12 -15.67
CA GLN A 191 9.93 -4.60 -14.47
C GLN A 191 11.46 -4.59 -14.63
N ILE A 192 12.19 -4.79 -13.52
CA ILE A 192 13.57 -5.22 -13.64
C ILE A 192 13.54 -6.71 -13.95
N GLU A 193 14.10 -7.10 -15.08
CA GLU A 193 14.57 -8.47 -15.20
C GLU A 193 15.61 -8.70 -14.09
N ILE A 194 15.23 -9.45 -13.05
CA ILE A 194 16.20 -10.02 -12.11
C ILE A 194 16.90 -11.13 -12.90
N GLY A 195 17.66 -10.70 -13.92
CA GLY A 195 18.38 -11.58 -14.79
C GLY A 195 19.49 -12.26 -14.00
N ARG A 196 19.85 -13.47 -14.42
CA ARG A 196 20.97 -14.29 -13.96
C ARG A 196 22.31 -13.55 -13.75
N ALA A 197 22.45 -12.33 -14.28
CA ALA A 197 23.59 -11.44 -14.10
C ALA A 197 23.73 -10.86 -12.69
N SER A 198 22.63 -10.49 -12.01
CA SER A 198 22.73 -9.90 -10.67
C SER A 198 23.11 -10.92 -9.59
N CYS A 199 22.88 -12.21 -9.85
CA CYS A 199 23.34 -13.29 -8.96
C CYS A 199 24.83 -13.59 -9.14
N ARG A 200 25.40 -13.37 -10.35
CA ARG A 200 26.83 -13.55 -10.61
C ARG A 200 27.70 -12.41 -10.07
N GLU A 201 27.24 -11.16 -10.13
CA GLU A 201 28.00 -10.03 -9.61
C GLU A 201 28.14 -10.04 -8.07
N ARG A 202 27.17 -10.58 -7.34
CA ARG A 202 27.26 -10.68 -5.88
C ARG A 202 28.18 -11.80 -5.39
N VAL A 203 28.42 -12.81 -6.19
CA VAL A 203 29.32 -13.92 -5.82
C VAL A 203 30.80 -13.57 -6.09
N CYS A 204 31.08 -12.64 -7.01
CA CYS A 204 32.47 -12.23 -7.32
C CYS A 204 33.04 -11.15 -6.38
N GLN A 205 32.27 -10.62 -5.43
CA GLN A 205 32.76 -9.63 -4.44
C GLN A 205 33.21 -10.26 -3.12
N TYR A 206 33.16 -11.60 -2.98
CA TYR A 206 33.59 -12.32 -1.77
C TYR A 206 34.58 -13.46 -2.10
N VAL A 207 35.56 -13.20 -2.96
CA VAL A 207 36.76 -14.05 -3.09
C VAL A 207 38.00 -13.17 -3.01
#